data_110cc747d6b7055d9f558387aff32e4d
#
_entry.id   110cc747d6b7055d9f558387aff32e4d
#
_cell.length_a   1.000
_cell.length_b   1.000
_cell.length_c   1.000
_cell.angle_alpha   90.00
_cell.angle_beta   90.00
_cell.angle_gamma   90.00
#
_symmetry.space_group_name_H-M   'P 1'
#
loop_
_entity.id
_entity.type
_entity.pdbx_description
1 polymer ?
#
loop_
_entity_poly.entity_id
_entity_poly.type
_entity_poly.pdbx_seq_one_letter_code
_entity_poly.pdbx_strand_id
1 'polypeptide(L)'
;QGPNEKLPESIEELHQKGDQNWLLALGRELDDAILHLSFNEPELGTWVFHTEGNLSDVVDYEQFLIDQSDDWLAREIILFLKRVLKRIDLSARSLISLIEPGSCFAGFLLELVLASDRSYMLEGSFEDSEETAPEIIPTSMNFGSLPMCNGLTRLETRFYKQQEDLEKIQSSLGKPLDAEQALDLGLVTFIPDDIDWEDEVRLAIEERSSFSPDALTGMEASLR
;
A
#
# COMPACT_ATOMS: atom_id res chain seq x y z
N GLN A 1 7.94 2.25 7.48
CA GLN A 1 7.33 2.81 8.69
C GLN A 1 6.53 4.06 8.35
N GLY A 2 5.43 4.32 9.09
CA GLY A 2 4.67 5.56 9.06
C GLY A 2 5.52 6.76 9.51
N PRO A 3 4.95 8.00 9.45
CA PRO A 3 5.69 9.18 9.87
C PRO A 3 6.03 9.11 11.36
N ASN A 4 7.29 9.36 11.67
CA ASN A 4 7.82 9.46 13.04
C ASN A 4 8.20 10.90 13.42
N GLU A 5 7.88 11.84 12.57
CA GLU A 5 8.16 13.26 12.72
C GLU A 5 6.88 14.10 12.56
N LYS A 6 6.92 15.32 13.06
CA LYS A 6 5.78 16.24 12.95
C LYS A 6 5.55 16.64 11.49
N LEU A 7 4.27 16.68 11.09
CA LEU A 7 3.83 17.22 9.82
C LEU A 7 4.39 18.64 9.61
N PRO A 8 4.92 18.99 8.42
CA PRO A 8 5.28 20.37 8.11
C PRO A 8 4.08 21.32 8.24
N GLU A 9 4.28 22.45 8.90
CA GLU A 9 3.21 23.46 9.09
C GLU A 9 3.05 24.38 7.87
N SER A 10 4.06 24.42 6.99
CA SER A 10 4.05 25.25 5.79
C SER A 10 4.92 24.66 4.67
N ILE A 11 4.76 25.23 3.47
CA ILE A 11 5.57 24.83 2.31
C ILE A 11 7.04 25.19 2.49
N GLU A 12 7.34 26.28 3.20
CA GLU A 12 8.70 26.68 3.52
C GLU A 12 9.38 25.65 4.43
N GLU A 13 8.65 25.08 5.38
CA GLU A 13 9.17 24.00 6.22
C GLU A 13 9.40 22.71 5.42
N LEU A 14 8.50 22.38 4.48
CA LEU A 14 8.73 21.27 3.56
C LEU A 14 10.04 21.46 2.77
N HIS A 15 10.28 22.66 2.23
CA HIS A 15 11.52 22.99 1.52
C HIS A 15 12.76 22.92 2.42
N GLN A 16 12.64 23.32 3.71
CA GLN A 16 13.75 23.22 4.67
C GLN A 16 14.08 21.77 5.01
N LYS A 17 13.06 20.91 5.18
CA LYS A 17 13.26 19.47 5.38
C LYS A 17 13.87 18.80 4.15
N GLY A 18 13.49 19.23 2.97
CA GLY A 18 14.01 18.73 1.71
C GLY A 18 13.90 17.21 1.61
N ASP A 19 15.05 16.54 1.46
CA ASP A 19 15.12 15.07 1.33
C ASP A 19 14.87 14.30 2.63
N GLN A 20 14.80 14.99 3.76
CA GLN A 20 14.44 14.41 5.05
C GLN A 20 12.91 14.38 5.28
N ASN A 21 12.11 14.96 4.38
CA ASN A 21 10.67 14.82 4.46
C ASN A 21 10.28 13.34 4.37
N TRP A 22 9.41 12.90 5.29
CA TRP A 22 9.04 11.49 5.42
C TRP A 22 8.62 10.83 4.11
N LEU A 23 7.69 11.43 3.34
CA LEU A 23 7.21 10.81 2.09
C LEU A 23 8.29 10.73 1.02
N LEU A 24 9.18 11.71 0.94
CA LEU A 24 10.31 11.65 0.00
C LEU A 24 11.35 10.61 0.45
N ALA A 25 11.67 10.57 1.74
CA ALA A 25 12.57 9.58 2.31
C ALA A 25 12.02 8.16 2.14
N LEU A 26 10.75 7.94 2.51
CA LEU A 26 10.05 6.67 2.30
C LEU A 26 10.07 6.23 0.84
N GLY A 27 9.75 7.14 -0.09
CA GLY A 27 9.76 6.83 -1.51
C GLY A 27 11.15 6.42 -2.01
N ARG A 28 12.21 7.08 -1.53
CA ARG A 28 13.61 6.74 -1.90
C ARG A 28 14.03 5.39 -1.34
N GLU A 29 13.72 5.11 -0.08
CA GLU A 29 14.02 3.81 0.55
C GLU A 29 13.25 2.68 -0.11
N LEU A 30 11.98 2.90 -0.42
CA LEU A 30 11.17 1.91 -1.13
C LEU A 30 11.70 1.67 -2.56
N ASP A 31 12.08 2.72 -3.28
CA ASP A 31 12.68 2.60 -4.62
C ASP A 31 13.99 1.81 -4.57
N ASP A 32 14.85 2.10 -3.60
CA ASP A 32 16.12 1.39 -3.40
C ASP A 32 15.89 -0.09 -3.05
N ALA A 33 14.95 -0.37 -2.13
CA ALA A 33 14.60 -1.74 -1.77
C ALA A 33 14.07 -2.54 -2.98
N ILE A 34 13.15 -1.96 -3.77
CA ILE A 34 12.61 -2.60 -4.98
C ILE A 34 13.74 -2.91 -5.96
N LEU A 35 14.63 -1.96 -6.21
CA LEU A 35 15.75 -2.16 -7.14
C LEU A 35 16.75 -3.19 -6.61
N HIS A 36 17.07 -3.14 -5.31
CA HIS A 36 17.97 -4.11 -4.68
C HIS A 36 17.41 -5.53 -4.79
N LEU A 37 16.16 -5.74 -4.39
CA LEU A 37 15.50 -7.06 -4.44
C LEU A 37 15.35 -7.57 -5.88
N SER A 38 15.08 -6.67 -6.83
CA SER A 38 14.90 -7.06 -8.23
C SER A 38 16.19 -7.49 -8.91
N PHE A 39 17.32 -6.83 -8.61
CA PHE A 39 18.58 -7.03 -9.34
C PHE A 39 19.61 -7.86 -8.56
N ASN A 40 19.61 -7.79 -7.22
CA ASN A 40 20.61 -8.46 -6.41
C ASN A 40 20.07 -9.75 -5.77
N GLU A 41 18.73 -9.88 -5.65
CA GLU A 41 18.08 -11.03 -5.04
C GLU A 41 17.05 -11.67 -6.00
N PRO A 42 17.48 -12.12 -7.20
CA PRO A 42 16.56 -12.62 -8.23
C PRO A 42 15.81 -13.90 -7.83
N GLU A 43 16.34 -14.66 -6.88
CA GLU A 43 15.73 -15.90 -6.37
C GLU A 43 14.56 -15.63 -5.40
N LEU A 44 14.40 -14.42 -4.89
CA LEU A 44 13.30 -14.06 -4.01
C LEU A 44 12.03 -13.81 -4.85
N GLY A 45 11.18 -14.81 -4.94
CA GLY A 45 9.95 -14.81 -5.73
C GLY A 45 8.75 -14.15 -5.04
N THR A 46 8.82 -13.91 -3.73
CA THR A 46 7.70 -13.36 -2.94
C THR A 46 8.17 -12.20 -2.07
N TRP A 47 7.43 -11.09 -2.12
CA TRP A 47 7.63 -9.94 -1.24
C TRP A 47 6.43 -9.77 -0.34
N VAL A 48 6.69 -9.51 0.95
CA VAL A 48 5.65 -9.30 1.95
C VAL A 48 5.73 -7.87 2.46
N PHE A 49 4.62 -7.15 2.37
CA PHE A 49 4.51 -5.77 2.85
C PHE A 49 3.91 -5.73 4.24
N HIS A 50 4.62 -5.10 5.15
CA HIS A 50 4.16 -4.70 6.46
C HIS A 50 4.31 -3.19 6.61
N THR A 51 3.45 -2.59 7.38
CA THR A 51 3.58 -1.18 7.78
C THR A 51 3.42 -1.07 9.29
N GLU A 52 4.03 -0.06 9.88
CA GLU A 52 3.91 0.26 11.30
C GLU A 52 3.82 1.77 11.45
N GLY A 53 2.83 2.26 12.19
CA GLY A 53 2.64 3.69 12.43
C GLY A 53 1.18 4.07 12.66
N ASN A 54 0.89 5.36 12.55
CA ASN A 54 -0.45 5.89 12.77
C ASN A 54 -1.12 6.22 11.43
N LEU A 55 -2.33 5.72 11.23
CA LEU A 55 -3.12 5.95 10.02
C LEU A 55 -3.42 7.42 9.78
N SER A 56 -3.79 8.16 10.84
CA SER A 56 -4.13 9.59 10.70
C SER A 56 -2.93 10.41 10.27
N ASP A 57 -1.73 10.11 10.79
CA ASP A 57 -0.53 10.84 10.42
C ASP A 57 -0.19 10.63 8.93
N VAL A 58 -0.39 9.41 8.41
CA VAL A 58 -0.22 9.13 6.97
C VAL A 58 -1.19 9.96 6.13
N VAL A 59 -2.47 10.00 6.51
CA VAL A 59 -3.51 10.79 5.82
C VAL A 59 -3.19 12.28 5.86
N ASP A 60 -2.75 12.80 7.00
CA ASP A 60 -2.43 14.22 7.16
C ASP A 60 -1.22 14.64 6.31
N TYR A 61 -0.17 13.81 6.24
CA TYR A 61 0.97 14.05 5.36
C TYR A 61 0.59 14.04 3.88
N GLU A 62 -0.26 13.12 3.49
CA GLU A 62 -0.76 13.03 2.12
C GLU A 62 -1.63 14.25 1.77
N GLN A 63 -2.56 14.62 2.66
CA GLN A 63 -3.43 15.77 2.44
C GLN A 63 -2.63 17.07 2.35
N PHE A 64 -1.59 17.22 3.18
CA PHE A 64 -0.69 18.37 3.09
C PHE A 64 -0.04 18.46 1.69
N LEU A 65 0.46 17.36 1.13
CA LEU A 65 1.05 17.40 -0.22
C LEU A 65 0.01 17.71 -1.31
N ILE A 66 -1.21 17.22 -1.17
CA ILE A 66 -2.31 17.52 -2.10
C ILE A 66 -2.63 19.01 -2.06
N ASP A 67 -2.78 19.57 -0.87
CA ASP A 67 -3.10 20.99 -0.67
C ASP A 67 -1.99 21.92 -1.18
N GLN A 68 -0.75 21.45 -1.16
CA GLN A 68 0.43 22.16 -1.65
C GLN A 68 0.85 21.75 -3.07
N SER A 69 -0.02 21.09 -3.85
CA SER A 69 0.33 20.53 -5.15
C SER A 69 0.71 21.57 -6.23
N ASP A 70 0.42 22.84 -6.03
CA ASP A 70 0.89 23.96 -6.86
C ASP A 70 2.40 24.22 -6.65
N ASP A 71 2.96 23.87 -5.50
CA ASP A 71 4.39 23.93 -5.25
C ASP A 71 5.16 22.84 -6.01
N TRP A 72 6.32 23.20 -6.52
CA TRP A 72 7.12 22.29 -7.33
C TRP A 72 7.61 21.08 -6.54
N LEU A 73 8.02 21.25 -5.28
CA LEU A 73 8.57 20.15 -4.46
C LEU A 73 7.47 19.17 -4.04
N ALA A 74 6.32 19.68 -3.58
CA ALA A 74 5.17 18.84 -3.24
C ALA A 74 4.73 18.02 -4.45
N ARG A 75 4.63 18.65 -5.63
CA ARG A 75 4.29 17.96 -6.88
C ARG A 75 5.33 16.92 -7.28
N GLU A 76 6.63 17.23 -7.18
CA GLU A 76 7.69 16.27 -7.51
C GLU A 76 7.71 15.06 -6.56
N ILE A 77 7.38 15.25 -5.28
CA ILE A 77 7.22 14.14 -4.33
C ILE A 77 6.10 13.21 -4.81
N ILE A 78 4.91 13.74 -5.15
CA ILE A 78 3.79 12.94 -5.64
C ILE A 78 4.17 12.19 -6.93
N LEU A 79 4.84 12.87 -7.87
CA LEU A 79 5.29 12.27 -9.13
C LEU A 79 6.36 11.19 -8.91
N PHE A 80 7.21 11.37 -7.92
CA PHE A 80 8.21 10.38 -7.54
C PHE A 80 7.56 9.13 -6.94
N LEU A 81 6.63 9.29 -5.99
CA LEU A 81 5.86 8.19 -5.41
C LEU A 81 5.11 7.40 -6.49
N LYS A 82 4.44 8.10 -7.42
CA LYS A 82 3.79 7.50 -8.58
C LYS A 82 4.75 6.63 -9.40
N ARG A 83 6.00 7.08 -9.61
CA ARG A 83 7.02 6.33 -10.35
C ARG A 83 7.47 5.09 -9.59
N VAL A 84 7.66 5.20 -8.28
CA VAL A 84 8.08 4.08 -7.41
C VAL A 84 7.03 2.99 -7.42
N LEU A 85 5.75 3.34 -7.22
CA LEU A 85 4.65 2.38 -7.25
C LEU A 85 4.53 1.63 -8.58
N LYS A 86 4.81 2.28 -9.72
CA LYS A 86 4.83 1.60 -11.02
C LYS A 86 5.89 0.49 -11.12
N ARG A 87 6.98 0.58 -10.36
CA ARG A 87 7.99 -0.49 -10.30
C ARG A 87 7.47 -1.72 -9.54
N ILE A 88 6.65 -1.50 -8.52
CA ILE A 88 5.97 -2.60 -7.80
C ILE A 88 5.08 -3.37 -8.76
N ASP A 89 4.27 -2.67 -9.56
CA ASP A 89 3.39 -3.28 -10.55
C ASP A 89 4.13 -4.12 -11.60
N LEU A 90 5.41 -3.87 -11.80
CA LEU A 90 6.25 -4.53 -12.81
C LEU A 90 7.32 -5.43 -12.17
N SER A 91 7.21 -5.75 -10.88
CA SER A 91 8.24 -6.50 -10.17
C SER A 91 8.36 -7.96 -10.61
N ALA A 92 7.31 -8.53 -11.19
CA ALA A 92 7.20 -9.95 -11.51
C ALA A 92 7.46 -10.85 -10.27
N ARG A 93 6.96 -10.41 -9.11
CA ARG A 93 7.03 -11.12 -7.82
C ARG A 93 5.63 -11.34 -7.30
N SER A 94 5.45 -12.40 -6.49
CA SER A 94 4.25 -12.52 -5.68
C SER A 94 4.26 -11.49 -4.57
N LEU A 95 3.22 -10.67 -4.52
CA LEU A 95 3.09 -9.58 -3.55
C LEU A 95 2.01 -9.94 -2.53
N ILE A 96 2.37 -9.92 -1.25
CA ILE A 96 1.46 -10.19 -0.14
C ILE A 96 1.50 -9.01 0.82
N SER A 97 0.34 -8.47 1.21
CA SER A 97 0.25 -7.46 2.26
C SER A 97 -0.37 -8.07 3.51
N LEU A 98 0.26 -7.80 4.67
CA LEU A 98 -0.23 -8.21 5.98
C LEU A 98 -0.65 -6.96 6.76
N ILE A 99 -1.93 -6.93 7.15
CA ILE A 99 -2.55 -5.80 7.82
C ILE A 99 -2.89 -6.25 9.23
N GLU A 100 -2.00 -5.92 10.16
CA GLU A 100 -2.01 -6.32 11.56
C GLU A 100 -2.24 -5.10 12.46
N PRO A 101 -2.56 -5.27 13.75
CA PRO A 101 -2.55 -4.17 14.71
C PRO A 101 -1.30 -3.31 14.60
N GLY A 102 -1.45 -1.98 14.66
CA GLY A 102 -0.35 -1.05 14.44
C GLY A 102 0.01 -0.76 12.98
N SER A 103 -0.61 -1.43 12.01
CA SER A 103 -0.43 -1.13 10.58
C SER A 103 -0.97 0.27 10.22
N CYS A 104 -0.34 0.92 9.23
CA CYS A 104 -0.75 2.25 8.77
C CYS A 104 -1.02 2.30 7.25
N PHE A 105 -1.73 1.32 6.72
CA PHE A 105 -2.11 1.28 5.31
C PHE A 105 -3.22 2.30 5.00
N ALA A 106 -2.82 3.54 4.73
CA ALA A 106 -3.70 4.61 4.29
C ALA A 106 -3.14 5.28 3.02
N GLY A 107 -3.98 5.82 2.19
CA GLY A 107 -3.61 6.61 1.01
C GLY A 107 -2.51 5.97 0.16
N PHE A 108 -1.35 6.62 0.07
CA PHE A 108 -0.19 6.10 -0.66
C PHE A 108 0.23 4.68 -0.21
N LEU A 109 0.23 4.42 1.11
CA LEU A 109 0.60 3.10 1.61
C LEU A 109 -0.47 2.05 1.32
N LEU A 110 -1.74 2.43 1.19
CA LEU A 110 -2.81 1.53 0.76
C LEU A 110 -2.59 1.03 -0.69
N GLU A 111 -1.89 1.79 -1.53
CA GLU A 111 -1.53 1.34 -2.88
C GLU A 111 -0.71 0.04 -2.89
N LEU A 112 0.05 -0.25 -1.81
CA LEU A 112 0.77 -1.51 -1.66
C LEU A 112 -0.20 -2.69 -1.49
N VAL A 113 -1.26 -2.49 -0.70
CA VAL A 113 -2.34 -3.49 -0.52
C VAL A 113 -3.07 -3.71 -1.85
N LEU A 114 -3.39 -2.63 -2.55
CA LEU A 114 -4.08 -2.70 -3.85
C LEU A 114 -3.21 -3.32 -4.95
N ALA A 115 -1.88 -3.22 -4.84
CA ALA A 115 -0.93 -3.86 -5.75
C ALA A 115 -0.67 -5.33 -5.42
N SER A 116 -1.01 -5.79 -4.22
CA SER A 116 -0.74 -7.16 -3.78
C SER A 116 -1.66 -8.18 -4.45
N ASP A 117 -1.11 -9.37 -4.73
CA ASP A 117 -1.87 -10.51 -5.24
C ASP A 117 -2.83 -11.07 -4.18
N ARG A 118 -2.39 -11.01 -2.91
CA ARG A 118 -3.17 -11.37 -1.73
C ARG A 118 -2.92 -10.36 -0.62
N SER A 119 -3.98 -9.98 0.08
CA SER A 119 -3.92 -9.15 1.28
C SER A 119 -4.67 -9.85 2.40
N TYR A 120 -4.00 -9.98 3.53
CA TYR A 120 -4.53 -10.56 4.75
C TYR A 120 -4.73 -9.43 5.76
N MET A 121 -5.91 -9.30 6.31
CA MET A 121 -6.22 -8.34 7.36
C MET A 121 -6.76 -9.08 8.56
N LEU A 122 -6.13 -8.91 9.71
CA LEU A 122 -6.57 -9.59 10.94
C LEU A 122 -7.99 -9.15 11.31
N GLU A 123 -8.89 -10.12 11.51
CA GLU A 123 -10.21 -9.85 12.07
C GLU A 123 -10.11 -9.73 13.59
N GLY A 124 -10.28 -8.50 14.10
CA GLY A 124 -10.13 -8.21 15.52
C GLY A 124 -8.69 -7.89 15.92
N SER A 125 -8.26 -8.36 17.08
CA SER A 125 -6.92 -8.16 17.64
C SER A 125 -6.37 -9.46 18.20
N PHE A 126 -5.07 -9.60 18.31
CA PHE A 126 -4.44 -10.75 18.94
C PHE A 126 -4.82 -10.84 20.42
N GLU A 127 -5.09 -12.06 20.95
CA GLU A 127 -5.53 -12.26 22.34
C GLU A 127 -4.56 -11.65 23.38
N ASP A 128 -3.26 -11.67 23.10
CA ASP A 128 -2.22 -11.18 24.00
C ASP A 128 -1.79 -9.72 23.73
N SER A 129 -2.48 -9.00 22.85
CA SER A 129 -2.15 -7.61 22.46
C SER A 129 -3.13 -6.61 23.07
N GLU A 130 -2.59 -5.48 23.57
CA GLU A 130 -3.39 -4.30 23.94
C GLU A 130 -3.69 -3.39 22.74
N GLU A 131 -3.18 -3.72 21.56
CA GLU A 131 -3.39 -2.94 20.35
C GLU A 131 -4.82 -3.12 19.81
N THR A 132 -5.32 -2.06 19.21
CA THR A 132 -6.65 -2.08 18.56
C THR A 132 -6.61 -2.89 17.27
N ALA A 133 -7.76 -3.44 16.89
CA ALA A 133 -7.92 -4.08 15.59
C ALA A 133 -7.39 -3.19 14.45
N PRO A 134 -6.78 -3.78 13.42
CA PRO A 134 -6.25 -3.01 12.30
C PRO A 134 -7.36 -2.36 11.48
N GLU A 135 -7.05 -1.23 10.91
CA GLU A 135 -7.92 -0.49 10.00
C GLU A 135 -7.13 -0.08 8.75
N ILE A 136 -7.83 0.22 7.66
CA ILE A 136 -7.27 0.83 6.46
C ILE A 136 -8.05 2.09 6.11
N ILE A 137 -7.41 3.07 5.44
CA ILE A 137 -8.10 4.32 5.04
C ILE A 137 -7.85 4.59 3.54
N PRO A 138 -8.87 4.42 2.68
CA PRO A 138 -8.81 4.90 1.31
C PRO A 138 -8.89 6.43 1.27
N THR A 139 -8.10 7.05 0.39
CA THR A 139 -8.06 8.51 0.21
C THR A 139 -8.27 8.90 -1.25
N SER A 140 -8.34 10.20 -1.51
CA SER A 140 -8.46 10.72 -2.88
C SER A 140 -7.25 10.37 -3.76
N MET A 141 -6.07 10.11 -3.17
CA MET A 141 -4.87 9.67 -3.91
C MET A 141 -5.08 8.34 -4.64
N ASN A 142 -5.90 7.45 -4.10
CA ASN A 142 -6.20 6.16 -4.71
C ASN A 142 -7.10 6.28 -5.96
N PHE A 143 -7.66 7.48 -6.21
CA PHE A 143 -8.58 7.77 -7.32
C PHE A 143 -7.98 8.73 -8.37
N GLY A 144 -6.89 8.35 -9.00
CA GLY A 144 -6.35 9.06 -10.17
C GLY A 144 -4.93 9.60 -10.04
N SER A 145 -4.45 9.94 -8.84
CA SER A 145 -3.12 10.53 -8.65
C SER A 145 -1.97 9.55 -8.90
N LEU A 146 -2.20 8.26 -8.62
CA LEU A 146 -1.18 7.20 -8.63
C LEU A 146 -1.48 6.09 -9.66
N PRO A 147 -1.66 6.41 -10.95
CA PRO A 147 -2.00 5.41 -11.96
C PRO A 147 -0.85 4.43 -12.22
N MET A 148 -1.22 3.21 -12.61
CA MET A 148 -0.33 2.18 -13.13
C MET A 148 0.26 2.56 -14.49
N CYS A 149 1.12 1.71 -15.05
CA CYS A 149 1.73 1.94 -16.36
C CYS A 149 0.72 1.97 -17.52
N ASN A 150 -0.41 1.29 -17.38
CA ASN A 150 -1.52 1.30 -18.35
C ASN A 150 -2.40 2.56 -18.29
N GLY A 151 -2.15 3.45 -17.32
CA GLY A 151 -2.89 4.70 -17.13
C GLY A 151 -4.12 4.60 -16.23
N LEU A 152 -4.51 3.38 -15.82
CA LEU A 152 -5.59 3.15 -14.85
C LEU A 152 -5.06 3.15 -13.42
N THR A 153 -5.89 3.48 -12.44
CA THR A 153 -5.58 3.24 -11.03
C THR A 153 -5.69 1.75 -10.70
N ARG A 154 -5.10 1.32 -9.58
CA ARG A 154 -5.24 -0.06 -9.10
C ARG A 154 -6.69 -0.39 -8.77
N LEU A 155 -7.45 0.58 -8.24
CA LEU A 155 -8.89 0.43 -8.03
C LEU A 155 -9.64 0.26 -9.34
N GLU A 156 -9.40 1.09 -10.37
CA GLU A 156 -10.05 0.95 -11.68
C GLU A 156 -9.72 -0.39 -12.36
N THR A 157 -8.52 -0.92 -12.14
CA THR A 157 -8.12 -2.22 -12.67
C THR A 157 -8.80 -3.36 -11.90
N ARG A 158 -8.82 -3.29 -10.57
CA ARG A 158 -9.46 -4.30 -9.69
C ARG A 158 -10.97 -4.37 -9.94
N PHE A 159 -11.64 -3.23 -10.08
CA PHE A 159 -13.08 -3.11 -10.31
C PHE A 159 -13.40 -2.75 -11.76
N TYR A 160 -12.70 -3.34 -12.72
CA TYR A 160 -12.89 -3.03 -14.13
C TYR A 160 -14.34 -3.25 -14.56
N LYS A 161 -14.99 -2.19 -15.06
CA LYS A 161 -16.43 -2.14 -15.42
C LYS A 161 -17.42 -2.32 -14.25
N GLN A 162 -16.97 -2.19 -13.01
CA GLN A 162 -17.82 -2.28 -11.82
C GLN A 162 -17.92 -0.88 -11.17
N GLN A 163 -18.58 0.04 -11.86
CA GLN A 163 -18.68 1.45 -11.44
C GLN A 163 -19.36 1.61 -10.07
N GLU A 164 -20.36 0.78 -9.75
CA GLU A 164 -21.08 0.82 -8.49
C GLU A 164 -20.16 0.51 -7.29
N ASP A 165 -19.19 -0.38 -7.46
CA ASP A 165 -18.26 -0.74 -6.39
C ASP A 165 -17.21 0.38 -6.19
N LEU A 166 -16.74 1.01 -7.27
CA LEU A 166 -15.90 2.21 -7.17
C LEU A 166 -16.62 3.35 -6.44
N GLU A 167 -17.91 3.58 -6.71
CA GLU A 167 -18.71 4.60 -6.03
C GLU A 167 -18.90 4.30 -4.54
N LYS A 168 -19.07 3.02 -4.15
CA LYS A 168 -19.11 2.62 -2.74
C LYS A 168 -17.79 2.96 -2.03
N ILE A 169 -16.65 2.59 -2.63
CA ILE A 169 -15.33 2.90 -2.07
C ILE A 169 -15.14 4.42 -1.98
N GLN A 170 -15.55 5.17 -3.02
CA GLN A 170 -15.46 6.62 -3.02
C GLN A 170 -16.30 7.27 -1.91
N SER A 171 -17.41 6.65 -1.50
CA SER A 171 -18.24 7.13 -0.38
C SER A 171 -17.60 6.91 1.01
N SER A 172 -16.57 6.07 1.08
CA SER A 172 -15.81 5.75 2.30
C SER A 172 -14.47 6.48 2.42
N LEU A 173 -14.14 7.38 1.47
CA LEU A 173 -12.88 8.13 1.50
C LEU A 173 -12.65 8.85 2.83
N GLY A 174 -11.44 8.72 3.36
CA GLY A 174 -11.02 9.34 4.61
C GLY A 174 -11.61 8.69 5.86
N LYS A 175 -12.34 7.59 5.73
CA LYS A 175 -12.91 6.85 6.88
C LYS A 175 -12.08 5.60 7.13
N PRO A 176 -11.77 5.30 8.42
CA PRO A 176 -11.19 4.02 8.76
C PRO A 176 -12.19 2.89 8.46
N LEU A 177 -11.68 1.82 7.89
CA LEU A 177 -12.42 0.61 7.54
C LEU A 177 -11.79 -0.56 8.31
N ASP A 178 -12.61 -1.29 9.05
CA ASP A 178 -12.24 -2.55 9.68
C ASP A 178 -12.15 -3.70 8.66
N ALA A 179 -11.80 -4.90 9.13
CA ALA A 179 -11.59 -6.06 8.27
C ALA A 179 -12.83 -6.46 7.47
N GLU A 180 -14.00 -6.51 8.12
CA GLU A 180 -15.27 -6.86 7.47
C GLU A 180 -15.63 -5.83 6.39
N GLN A 181 -15.56 -4.54 6.71
CA GLN A 181 -15.84 -3.45 5.77
C GLN A 181 -14.87 -3.46 4.59
N ALA A 182 -13.58 -3.68 4.85
CA ALA A 182 -12.56 -3.76 3.82
C ALA A 182 -12.77 -4.96 2.88
N LEU A 183 -13.20 -6.11 3.42
CA LEU A 183 -13.54 -7.29 2.64
C LEU A 183 -14.82 -7.07 1.82
N ASP A 184 -15.87 -6.52 2.42
CA ASP A 184 -17.13 -6.23 1.74
C ASP A 184 -16.96 -5.25 0.57
N LEU A 185 -16.04 -4.29 0.71
CA LEU A 185 -15.66 -3.38 -0.36
C LEU A 185 -14.66 -3.99 -1.36
N GLY A 186 -14.18 -5.21 -1.13
CA GLY A 186 -13.21 -5.88 -2.00
C GLY A 186 -11.81 -5.26 -1.98
N LEU A 187 -11.46 -4.51 -0.93
CA LEU A 187 -10.14 -3.88 -0.76
C LEU A 187 -9.10 -4.86 -0.24
N VAL A 188 -9.51 -5.87 0.54
CA VAL A 188 -8.68 -6.96 1.03
C VAL A 188 -9.19 -8.31 0.54
N THR A 189 -8.34 -9.36 0.59
CA THR A 189 -8.67 -10.68 0.05
C THR A 189 -9.13 -11.66 1.12
N PHE A 190 -8.51 -11.63 2.30
CA PHE A 190 -8.76 -12.57 3.39
C PHE A 190 -8.77 -11.82 4.72
N ILE A 191 -9.64 -12.27 5.65
CA ILE A 191 -9.75 -11.72 7.00
C ILE A 191 -9.72 -12.84 8.05
N PRO A 192 -8.58 -13.56 8.21
CA PRO A 192 -8.46 -14.58 9.24
C PRO A 192 -8.54 -13.97 10.64
N ASP A 193 -9.07 -14.75 11.60
CA ASP A 193 -8.98 -14.43 13.02
C ASP A 193 -7.57 -14.70 13.57
N ASP A 194 -7.35 -14.42 14.85
CA ASP A 194 -6.05 -14.58 15.51
C ASP A 194 -5.60 -16.05 15.60
N ILE A 195 -6.54 -16.99 15.64
CA ILE A 195 -6.23 -18.43 15.72
C ILE A 195 -5.67 -18.95 14.39
N ASP A 196 -6.27 -18.51 13.29
CA ASP A 196 -5.92 -18.99 11.94
C ASP A 196 -4.84 -18.12 11.27
N TRP A 197 -4.52 -16.93 11.81
CA TRP A 197 -3.63 -15.95 11.21
C TRP A 197 -2.28 -16.51 10.79
N GLU A 198 -1.53 -17.08 11.73
CA GLU A 198 -0.17 -17.58 11.47
C GLU A 198 -0.15 -18.70 10.42
N ASP A 199 -1.13 -19.62 10.51
CA ASP A 199 -1.20 -20.77 9.62
C ASP A 199 -1.60 -20.34 8.19
N GLU A 200 -2.59 -19.46 8.03
CA GLU A 200 -3.01 -18.98 6.72
C GLU A 200 -1.92 -18.16 6.01
N VAL A 201 -1.28 -17.23 6.73
CA VAL A 201 -0.18 -16.43 6.20
C VAL A 201 1.01 -17.32 5.80
N ARG A 202 1.40 -18.27 6.67
CA ARG A 202 2.48 -19.20 6.39
C ARG A 202 2.20 -20.03 5.16
N LEU A 203 1.00 -20.62 5.05
CA LEU A 203 0.60 -21.44 3.91
C LEU A 203 0.61 -20.63 2.61
N ALA A 204 0.15 -19.37 2.63
CA ALA A 204 0.17 -18.49 1.47
C ALA A 204 1.60 -18.21 0.98
N ILE A 205 2.53 -17.94 1.89
CA ILE A 205 3.93 -17.68 1.56
C ILE A 205 4.59 -18.96 1.02
N GLU A 206 4.38 -20.12 1.67
CA GLU A 206 4.92 -21.42 1.23
C GLU A 206 4.41 -21.81 -0.16
N GLU A 207 3.11 -21.62 -0.41
CA GLU A 207 2.51 -21.88 -1.74
C GLU A 207 3.19 -21.03 -2.82
N ARG A 208 3.33 -19.72 -2.59
CA ARG A 208 3.92 -18.80 -3.56
C ARG A 208 5.41 -19.01 -3.75
N SER A 209 6.14 -19.34 -2.71
CA SER A 209 7.57 -19.64 -2.79
C SER A 209 7.89 -20.93 -3.55
N SER A 210 6.88 -21.80 -3.75
CA SER A 210 7.03 -23.03 -4.55
C SER A 210 6.99 -22.81 -6.06
N PHE A 211 6.56 -21.64 -6.51
CA PHE A 211 6.50 -21.32 -7.94
C PHE A 211 7.88 -20.99 -8.51
N SER A 212 8.11 -21.39 -9.77
CA SER A 212 9.32 -20.99 -10.45
C SER A 212 9.29 -19.49 -10.78
N PRO A 213 10.45 -18.80 -10.81
CA PRO A 213 10.53 -17.39 -11.21
C PRO A 213 9.94 -17.14 -12.61
N ASP A 214 10.13 -18.05 -13.55
CA ASP A 214 9.56 -17.94 -14.89
C ASP A 214 8.04 -18.02 -14.88
N ALA A 215 7.46 -18.87 -14.03
CA ALA A 215 6.00 -18.97 -13.88
C ALA A 215 5.44 -17.68 -13.30
N LEU A 216 6.07 -17.10 -12.25
CA LEU A 216 5.68 -15.83 -11.66
C LEU A 216 5.73 -14.69 -12.68
N THR A 217 6.82 -14.60 -13.47
CA THR A 217 6.96 -13.61 -14.54
C THR A 217 5.84 -13.74 -15.58
N GLY A 218 5.50 -14.96 -15.98
CA GLY A 218 4.42 -15.21 -16.93
C GLY A 218 3.04 -14.85 -16.36
N MET A 219 2.79 -15.14 -15.10
CA MET A 219 1.55 -14.79 -14.40
C MET A 219 1.40 -13.27 -14.31
N GLU A 220 2.41 -12.55 -13.87
CA GLU A 220 2.41 -11.09 -13.79
C GLU A 220 2.18 -10.45 -15.16
N ALA A 221 2.86 -10.92 -16.20
CA ALA A 221 2.66 -10.41 -17.55
C ALA A 221 1.22 -10.61 -18.06
N SER A 222 0.51 -11.61 -17.55
CA SER A 222 -0.89 -11.87 -17.91
C SER A 222 -1.89 -11.02 -17.12
N LEU A 223 -1.50 -10.54 -15.93
CA LEU A 223 -2.36 -9.77 -15.02
C LEU A 223 -2.23 -8.25 -15.20
N ARG A 224 -1.14 -7.77 -15.77
CA ARG A 224 -0.79 -6.36 -15.93
C ARG A 224 -0.79 -5.96 -17.39
#